data_37549b9c17b3dcfeaa50bc3dfa2e50c6
#
_entry.id   37549b9c17b3dcfeaa50bc3dfa2e50c6
#
_cell.length_a   1.000
_cell.length_b   1.000
_cell.length_c   1.000
_cell.angle_alpha   90.00
_cell.angle_beta   90.00
_cell.angle_gamma   90.00
#
_symmetry.space_group_name_H-M   'P 1'
#
loop_
_entity.id
_entity.type
_entity.pdbx_description
1 polymer ?
#
loop_
_entity_poly.entity_id
_entity_poly.type
_entity_poly.pdbx_seq_one_letter_code
_entity_poly.pdbx_strand_id
1 'polypeptide(L)'
;MNNFSKEILTAECQMNRMKVNTCIHGEIEMDDTSQKIIDAAMSLVRDKGYVATTTKDIARLAGVNECTLYRKFQSKKDIVLSGMEQEKWRGNITVDVFKNLKWELAPDLEMFMTEYMKRITPDFVQLSIGLRAPQLYKDSAPLIMKVPKDFLSALIKYFNEMEQRGKLPHLDFECLAMTIFSSTFG
;
A
#
# COMPACT_ATOMS: atom_id res chain seq x y z
N MET A 1 15.56 32.77 7.50
CA MET A 1 14.48 31.82 7.73
C MET A 1 13.96 31.43 6.35
N ASN A 2 14.28 30.21 5.89
CA ASN A 2 14.20 29.78 4.50
C ASN A 2 12.78 29.36 4.09
N ASN A 3 12.45 29.63 2.82
CA ASN A 3 11.17 29.30 2.18
C ASN A 3 10.74 27.83 2.32
N PHE A 4 11.67 26.93 2.59
CA PHE A 4 11.42 25.50 2.78
C PHE A 4 10.60 25.18 4.04
N SER A 5 10.72 25.99 5.10
CA SER A 5 9.95 25.82 6.35
C SER A 5 8.49 26.28 6.23
N LYS A 6 8.17 27.15 5.26
CA LYS A 6 6.79 27.61 5.01
C LYS A 6 5.98 26.60 4.20
N GLU A 7 6.62 25.86 3.31
CA GLU A 7 5.94 24.83 2.50
C GLU A 7 5.58 23.60 3.34
N ILE A 8 6.42 23.23 4.31
CA ILE A 8 6.14 22.13 5.25
C ILE A 8 4.96 22.51 6.17
N LEU A 9 4.90 23.72 6.66
CA LEU A 9 3.81 24.20 7.52
C LEU A 9 2.47 24.34 6.78
N THR A 10 2.49 24.64 5.48
CA THR A 10 1.26 24.68 4.66
C THR A 10 0.75 23.27 4.31
N ALA A 11 1.63 22.30 4.11
CA ALA A 11 1.24 20.90 3.90
C ALA A 11 0.64 20.28 5.17
N GLU A 12 1.20 20.57 6.36
CA GLU A 12 0.63 20.13 7.64
C GLU A 12 -0.71 20.81 7.97
N CYS A 13 -0.91 22.06 7.56
CA CYS A 13 -2.17 22.78 7.79
C CYS A 13 -3.31 22.29 6.88
N GLN A 14 -3.03 21.74 5.70
CA GLN A 14 -4.03 21.13 4.82
C GLN A 14 -4.40 19.71 5.25
N MET A 15 -3.48 18.98 5.88
CA MET A 15 -3.75 17.65 6.45
C MET A 15 -4.62 17.70 7.72
N ASN A 16 -4.64 18.84 8.42
CA ASN A 16 -5.34 18.98 9.71
C ASN A 16 -6.82 19.42 9.57
N ARG A 17 -7.40 19.44 8.37
CA ARG A 17 -8.82 19.77 8.14
C ARG A 17 -9.76 18.56 8.06
N MET A 18 -9.24 17.34 8.13
CA MET A 18 -10.05 16.16 8.44
C MET A 18 -10.24 16.08 9.96
N LYS A 19 -11.15 16.88 10.50
CA LYS A 19 -11.58 16.71 11.89
C LYS A 19 -12.35 15.41 12.02
N VAL A 20 -11.65 14.39 12.47
CA VAL A 20 -12.23 13.19 13.03
C VAL A 20 -12.32 13.39 14.54
N ASN A 21 -13.50 13.19 15.08
CA ASN A 21 -13.71 13.19 16.53
C ASN A 21 -13.01 11.98 17.17
N THR A 22 -12.29 12.29 18.24
CA THR A 22 -11.81 11.41 19.29
C THR A 22 -10.57 10.57 19.01
N CYS A 23 -9.42 11.11 19.46
CA CYS A 23 -8.18 10.35 19.69
C CYS A 23 -8.30 9.52 20.96
N ILE A 24 -8.28 8.19 20.83
CA ILE A 24 -7.71 7.29 21.85
C ILE A 24 -7.11 6.10 21.11
N HIS A 25 -5.79 5.86 21.27
CA HIS A 25 -5.00 4.76 20.70
C HIS A 25 -4.92 4.71 19.16
N GLY A 26 -4.03 5.47 18.57
CA GLY A 26 -3.22 5.17 17.36
C GLY A 26 -3.88 4.67 16.07
N GLU A 27 -5.11 4.26 16.06
CA GLU A 27 -5.88 3.86 14.88
C GLU A 27 -6.98 4.89 14.65
N ILE A 28 -6.96 5.50 13.46
CA ILE A 28 -8.07 6.36 13.00
C ILE A 28 -9.25 5.43 12.76
N GLU A 29 -10.15 5.31 13.74
CA GLU A 29 -11.39 4.57 13.59
C GLU A 29 -12.27 5.33 12.58
N MET A 30 -12.25 4.87 11.31
CA MET A 30 -13.13 5.41 10.28
C MET A 30 -14.58 5.00 10.60
N ASP A 31 -15.49 5.96 10.51
CA ASP A 31 -16.91 5.63 10.71
C ASP A 31 -17.41 4.62 9.65
N ASP A 32 -18.36 3.78 10.04
CA ASP A 32 -18.92 2.69 9.23
C ASP A 32 -19.37 3.16 7.83
N THR A 33 -19.87 4.37 7.70
CA THR A 33 -20.30 4.92 6.41
C THR A 33 -19.11 5.21 5.50
N SER A 34 -18.03 5.77 6.01
CA SER A 34 -16.80 6.03 5.26
C SER A 34 -16.16 4.72 4.82
N GLN A 35 -16.16 3.70 5.67
CA GLN A 35 -15.64 2.38 5.35
C GLN A 35 -16.46 1.72 4.22
N LYS A 36 -17.78 1.75 4.27
CA LYS A 36 -18.65 1.24 3.19
C LYS A 36 -18.41 1.93 1.85
N ILE A 37 -18.18 3.24 1.86
CA ILE A 37 -17.88 4.01 0.64
C ILE A 37 -16.53 3.56 0.05
N ILE A 38 -15.51 3.39 0.89
CA ILE A 38 -14.18 2.94 0.46
C ILE A 38 -14.26 1.51 -0.10
N ASP A 39 -14.89 0.59 0.62
CA ASP A 39 -15.00 -0.80 0.18
C ASP A 39 -15.74 -0.92 -1.15
N ALA A 40 -16.82 -0.16 -1.33
CA ALA A 40 -17.55 -0.08 -2.59
C ALA A 40 -16.68 0.47 -3.74
N ALA A 41 -15.91 1.53 -3.47
CA ALA A 41 -15.03 2.13 -4.46
C ALA A 41 -13.92 1.16 -4.89
N MET A 42 -13.26 0.52 -3.93
CA MET A 42 -12.17 -0.42 -4.20
C MET A 42 -12.64 -1.66 -4.95
N SER A 43 -13.83 -2.19 -4.61
CA SER A 43 -14.44 -3.30 -5.35
C SER A 43 -14.74 -2.90 -6.81
N LEU A 44 -15.36 -1.75 -7.04
CA LEU A 44 -15.66 -1.27 -8.39
C LEU A 44 -14.40 -0.99 -9.21
N VAL A 45 -13.36 -0.43 -8.59
CA VAL A 45 -12.08 -0.18 -9.28
C VAL A 45 -11.38 -1.49 -9.63
N ARG A 46 -11.41 -2.49 -8.76
CA ARG A 46 -10.93 -3.84 -9.07
C ARG A 46 -11.67 -4.45 -10.26
N ASP A 47 -13.00 -4.38 -10.27
CA ASP A 47 -13.84 -5.10 -11.23
C ASP A 47 -13.88 -4.42 -12.61
N LYS A 48 -13.91 -3.09 -12.69
CA LYS A 48 -14.05 -2.35 -13.96
C LYS A 48 -13.04 -1.21 -14.17
N GLY A 49 -12.10 -1.04 -13.27
CA GLY A 49 -11.06 0.00 -13.31
C GLY A 49 -11.54 1.37 -12.84
N TYR A 50 -10.56 2.22 -12.51
CA TYR A 50 -10.80 3.55 -11.97
C TYR A 50 -11.62 4.45 -12.93
N VAL A 51 -11.32 4.42 -14.22
CA VAL A 51 -11.97 5.31 -15.20
C VAL A 51 -13.47 5.03 -15.30
N ALA A 52 -13.84 3.75 -15.39
CA ALA A 52 -15.25 3.33 -15.52
C ALA A 52 -16.05 3.40 -14.20
N THR A 53 -15.38 3.60 -13.06
CA THR A 53 -16.03 3.75 -11.77
C THR A 53 -16.52 5.18 -11.58
N THR A 54 -17.82 5.36 -11.28
CA THR A 54 -18.41 6.68 -11.00
C THR A 54 -18.77 6.83 -9.52
N THR A 55 -18.85 8.08 -9.04
CA THR A 55 -19.31 8.37 -7.66
C THR A 55 -20.74 7.89 -7.42
N LYS A 56 -21.56 7.94 -8.45
CA LYS A 56 -22.94 7.42 -8.43
C LYS A 56 -22.96 5.89 -8.23
N ASP A 57 -22.09 5.15 -8.91
CA ASP A 57 -21.97 3.70 -8.72
C ASP A 57 -21.47 3.36 -7.32
N ILE A 58 -20.47 4.12 -6.83
CA ILE A 58 -19.93 3.96 -5.48
C ILE A 58 -21.01 4.19 -4.43
N ALA A 59 -21.74 5.31 -4.53
CA ALA A 59 -22.82 5.64 -3.60
C ALA A 59 -23.91 4.56 -3.59
N ARG A 60 -24.32 4.09 -4.79
CA ARG A 60 -25.29 3.00 -4.94
C ARG A 60 -24.84 1.72 -4.27
N LEU A 61 -23.59 1.29 -4.52
CA LEU A 61 -23.04 0.07 -3.95
C LEU A 61 -22.83 0.17 -2.43
N ALA A 62 -22.45 1.34 -1.95
CA ALA A 62 -22.27 1.62 -0.51
C ALA A 62 -23.60 1.79 0.25
N GLY A 63 -24.76 1.85 -0.46
CA GLY A 63 -26.06 2.07 0.15
C GLY A 63 -26.26 3.49 0.70
N VAL A 64 -25.59 4.50 0.10
CA VAL A 64 -25.68 5.90 0.50
C VAL A 64 -26.10 6.78 -0.68
N ASN A 65 -26.51 8.02 -0.41
CA ASN A 65 -26.69 8.99 -1.48
C ASN A 65 -25.36 9.71 -1.81
N GLU A 66 -25.27 10.30 -3.02
CA GLU A 66 -24.06 11.02 -3.44
C GLU A 66 -23.73 12.23 -2.56
N CYS A 67 -24.73 12.90 -1.96
CA CYS A 67 -24.49 14.00 -1.02
C CYS A 67 -23.73 13.50 0.21
N THR A 68 -24.06 12.33 0.73
CA THR A 68 -23.35 11.72 1.85
C THR A 68 -21.91 11.36 1.46
N LEU A 69 -21.70 10.85 0.25
CA LEU A 69 -20.36 10.56 -0.27
C LEU A 69 -19.51 11.84 -0.33
N TYR A 70 -20.03 12.92 -0.95
CA TYR A 70 -19.30 14.18 -1.08
C TYR A 70 -19.11 14.92 0.26
N ARG A 71 -19.95 14.65 1.27
CA ARG A 71 -19.73 15.16 2.63
C ARG A 71 -18.53 14.50 3.32
N LYS A 72 -18.24 13.23 2.97
CA LYS A 72 -17.15 12.43 3.55
C LYS A 72 -15.83 12.55 2.77
N PHE A 73 -15.92 12.61 1.45
CA PHE A 73 -14.78 12.62 0.55
C PHE A 73 -14.95 13.71 -0.50
N GLN A 74 -13.86 14.42 -0.81
CA GLN A 74 -13.90 15.53 -1.78
C GLN A 74 -14.02 15.03 -3.22
N SER A 75 -13.46 13.84 -3.51
CA SER A 75 -13.43 13.28 -4.86
C SER A 75 -13.36 11.75 -4.85
N LYS A 76 -13.66 11.14 -5.99
CA LYS A 76 -13.44 9.72 -6.24
C LYS A 76 -11.97 9.33 -5.99
N LYS A 77 -11.04 10.21 -6.34
CA LYS A 77 -9.61 10.00 -6.11
C LYS A 77 -9.30 9.84 -4.63
N ASP A 78 -9.84 10.73 -3.78
CA ASP A 78 -9.59 10.68 -2.34
C ASP A 78 -10.13 9.39 -1.70
N ILE A 79 -11.30 8.92 -2.16
CA ILE A 79 -11.87 7.65 -1.71
C ILE A 79 -10.91 6.50 -2.00
N VAL A 80 -10.41 6.44 -3.24
CA VAL A 80 -9.55 5.35 -3.70
C VAL A 80 -8.19 5.41 -3.02
N LEU A 81 -7.57 6.58 -2.89
CA LEU A 81 -6.30 6.72 -2.18
C LEU A 81 -6.43 6.35 -0.70
N SER A 82 -7.51 6.78 -0.04
CA SER A 82 -7.80 6.35 1.35
C SER A 82 -7.96 4.84 1.46
N GLY A 83 -8.57 4.19 0.46
CA GLY A 83 -8.65 2.73 0.39
C GLY A 83 -7.28 2.07 0.26
N MET A 84 -6.42 2.59 -0.63
CA MET A 84 -5.07 2.06 -0.83
C MET A 84 -4.17 2.20 0.40
N GLU A 85 -4.47 3.11 1.30
CA GLU A 85 -3.75 3.27 2.57
C GLU A 85 -4.16 2.25 3.64
N GLN A 86 -5.29 1.58 3.49
CA GLN A 86 -5.75 0.57 4.44
C GLN A 86 -4.94 -0.73 4.32
N GLU A 87 -4.68 -1.36 5.46
CA GLU A 87 -3.92 -2.61 5.53
C GLU A 87 -4.53 -3.73 4.66
N LYS A 88 -5.85 -3.80 4.61
CA LYS A 88 -6.63 -4.74 3.78
C LYS A 88 -6.23 -4.70 2.29
N TRP A 89 -5.86 -3.52 1.76
CA TRP A 89 -5.49 -3.31 0.37
C TRP A 89 -3.99 -3.10 0.18
N ARG A 90 -3.25 -2.99 1.28
CA ARG A 90 -1.78 -2.96 1.27
C ARG A 90 -1.25 -4.38 1.27
N GLY A 91 -0.42 -4.71 0.33
CA GLY A 91 0.38 -5.93 0.39
C GLY A 91 1.54 -5.79 1.38
N ASN A 92 1.29 -5.46 2.66
CA ASN A 92 2.38 -5.23 3.62
C ASN A 92 3.18 -6.52 3.88
N ILE A 93 4.46 -6.51 3.57
CA ILE A 93 5.41 -7.50 4.06
C ILE A 93 5.85 -7.02 5.44
N THR A 94 5.21 -7.56 6.48
CA THR A 94 5.47 -7.15 7.85
C THR A 94 6.74 -7.76 8.41
N VAL A 95 7.24 -7.14 9.47
CA VAL A 95 8.40 -7.52 10.30
C VAL A 95 8.35 -8.98 10.78
N ASP A 96 7.21 -9.65 10.66
CA ASP A 96 7.01 -11.04 11.11
C ASP A 96 7.85 -12.07 10.36
N VAL A 97 8.26 -11.77 9.12
CA VAL A 97 9.18 -12.65 8.38
C VAL A 97 10.47 -12.87 9.15
N PHE A 98 11.01 -11.84 9.80
CA PHE A 98 12.24 -11.92 10.55
C PHE A 98 12.16 -12.75 11.85
N LYS A 99 10.95 -12.97 12.38
CA LYS A 99 10.76 -13.75 13.61
C LYS A 99 11.00 -15.25 13.43
N ASN A 100 10.84 -15.75 12.19
CA ASN A 100 10.88 -17.18 11.88
C ASN A 100 12.10 -17.60 11.07
N LEU A 101 13.12 -16.73 10.95
CA LEU A 101 14.35 -17.02 10.22
C LEU A 101 15.15 -18.13 10.89
N LYS A 102 15.58 -19.08 10.08
CA LYS A 102 16.52 -20.15 10.49
C LYS A 102 17.97 -19.74 10.33
N TRP A 103 18.19 -18.62 9.65
CA TRP A 103 19.51 -18.15 9.22
C TRP A 103 20.22 -19.17 8.30
N GLU A 104 19.43 -19.82 7.46
CA GLU A 104 19.84 -20.71 6.39
C GLU A 104 19.28 -20.20 5.07
N LEU A 105 20.16 -20.01 4.06
CA LEU A 105 19.83 -19.25 2.86
C LEU A 105 18.62 -19.80 2.11
N ALA A 106 18.63 -21.12 1.81
CA ALA A 106 17.57 -21.70 0.98
C ALA A 106 16.19 -21.69 1.67
N PRO A 107 16.02 -22.19 2.91
CA PRO A 107 14.71 -22.20 3.56
C PRO A 107 14.20 -20.79 3.88
N ASP A 108 15.10 -19.85 4.19
CA ASP A 108 14.70 -18.48 4.50
C ASP A 108 14.25 -17.75 3.21
N LEU A 109 14.92 -17.94 2.08
CA LEU A 109 14.48 -17.40 0.78
C LEU A 109 13.14 -18.00 0.35
N GLU A 110 12.93 -19.30 0.50
CA GLU A 110 11.65 -19.95 0.23
C GLU A 110 10.52 -19.32 1.07
N MET A 111 10.79 -19.06 2.34
CA MET A 111 9.84 -18.39 3.22
C MET A 111 9.55 -16.96 2.74
N PHE A 112 10.58 -16.16 2.40
CA PHE A 112 10.41 -14.81 1.87
C PHE A 112 9.53 -14.80 0.61
N MET A 113 9.82 -15.71 -0.34
CA MET A 113 9.04 -15.82 -1.59
C MET A 113 7.59 -16.24 -1.31
N THR A 114 7.38 -17.21 -0.42
CA THR A 114 6.05 -17.67 -0.03
C THR A 114 5.25 -16.53 0.60
N GLU A 115 5.85 -15.76 1.51
CA GLU A 115 5.19 -14.62 2.15
C GLU A 115 4.88 -13.49 1.15
N TYR A 116 5.74 -13.25 0.17
CA TYR A 116 5.47 -12.30 -0.89
C TYR A 116 4.28 -12.76 -1.75
N MET A 117 4.28 -14.02 -2.21
CA MET A 117 3.20 -14.56 -3.04
C MET A 117 1.85 -14.58 -2.35
N LYS A 118 1.79 -14.80 -1.04
CA LYS A 118 0.53 -14.70 -0.27
C LYS A 118 -0.11 -13.31 -0.35
N ARG A 119 0.68 -12.27 -0.65
CA ARG A 119 0.23 -10.88 -0.71
C ARG A 119 -0.11 -10.40 -2.11
N ILE A 120 0.49 -11.03 -3.13
CA ILE A 120 0.15 -10.79 -4.52
C ILE A 120 -1.05 -11.67 -4.91
N THR A 121 -2.18 -11.40 -4.27
CA THR A 121 -3.43 -12.08 -4.58
C THR A 121 -3.97 -11.65 -5.94
N PRO A 122 -4.80 -12.47 -6.61
CA PRO A 122 -5.48 -12.08 -7.85
C PRO A 122 -6.23 -10.75 -7.71
N ASP A 123 -6.89 -10.53 -6.57
CA ASP A 123 -7.59 -9.27 -6.26
C ASP A 123 -6.63 -8.07 -6.22
N PHE A 124 -5.46 -8.22 -5.59
CA PHE A 124 -4.44 -7.18 -5.56
C PHE A 124 -3.92 -6.87 -6.97
N VAL A 125 -3.68 -7.89 -7.79
CA VAL A 125 -3.22 -7.72 -9.18
C VAL A 125 -4.28 -6.99 -10.00
N GLN A 126 -5.54 -7.42 -9.95
CA GLN A 126 -6.66 -6.77 -10.66
C GLN A 126 -6.82 -5.31 -10.22
N LEU A 127 -6.79 -5.05 -8.92
CA LEU A 127 -6.85 -3.71 -8.37
C LEU A 127 -5.68 -2.86 -8.87
N SER A 128 -4.45 -3.37 -8.83
CA SER A 128 -3.25 -2.66 -9.28
C SER A 128 -3.34 -2.26 -10.77
N ILE A 129 -3.93 -3.11 -11.60
CA ILE A 129 -4.22 -2.83 -13.02
C ILE A 129 -5.29 -1.74 -13.13
N GLY A 130 -6.38 -1.86 -12.38
CA GLY A 130 -7.49 -0.90 -12.37
C GLY A 130 -7.08 0.51 -11.93
N LEU A 131 -6.02 0.61 -11.12
CA LEU A 131 -5.45 1.87 -10.62
C LEU A 131 -4.45 2.54 -11.57
N ARG A 132 -4.06 1.90 -12.68
CA ARG A 132 -3.14 2.47 -13.69
C ARG A 132 -3.79 3.49 -14.62
N ALA A 133 -4.84 4.19 -14.16
CA ALA A 133 -5.45 5.29 -14.90
C ALA A 133 -4.51 6.51 -14.92
N PRO A 134 -4.31 7.19 -16.08
CA PRO A 134 -3.40 8.33 -16.17
C PRO A 134 -3.69 9.43 -15.13
N GLN A 135 -4.96 9.65 -14.80
CA GLN A 135 -5.40 10.67 -13.85
C GLN A 135 -5.04 10.33 -12.38
N LEU A 136 -4.82 9.04 -12.09
CA LEU A 136 -4.54 8.53 -10.75
C LEU A 136 -3.09 8.05 -10.60
N TYR A 137 -2.44 7.65 -11.70
CA TYR A 137 -1.18 6.93 -11.71
C TYR A 137 -0.07 7.62 -10.90
N LYS A 138 0.03 8.94 -11.00
CA LYS A 138 1.05 9.71 -10.25
C LYS A 138 0.93 9.51 -8.74
N ASP A 139 -0.28 9.37 -8.22
CA ASP A 139 -0.55 9.23 -6.80
C ASP A 139 -0.64 7.76 -6.37
N SER A 140 -1.13 6.87 -7.24
CA SER A 140 -1.29 5.44 -6.95
C SER A 140 -0.01 4.63 -7.14
N ALA A 141 0.86 5.03 -8.09
CA ALA A 141 2.08 4.28 -8.38
C ALA A 141 3.01 4.11 -7.15
N PRO A 142 3.27 5.13 -6.32
CA PRO A 142 4.08 4.96 -5.12
C PRO A 142 3.49 3.94 -4.14
N LEU A 143 2.16 3.89 -4.01
CA LEU A 143 1.45 2.98 -3.13
C LEU A 143 1.50 1.54 -3.67
N ILE A 144 1.31 1.35 -4.98
CA ILE A 144 1.44 0.04 -5.64
C ILE A 144 2.89 -0.47 -5.52
N MET A 145 3.87 0.40 -5.79
CA MET A 145 5.29 0.05 -5.74
C MET A 145 5.83 -0.17 -4.33
N LYS A 146 5.04 0.15 -3.30
CA LYS A 146 5.44 -0.08 -1.91
C LYS A 146 5.67 -1.56 -1.63
N VAL A 147 4.82 -2.45 -2.13
CA VAL A 147 4.92 -3.90 -1.89
C VAL A 147 6.26 -4.48 -2.37
N PRO A 148 6.66 -4.32 -3.66
CA PRO A 148 7.96 -4.79 -4.10
C PRO A 148 9.13 -4.08 -3.42
N LYS A 149 9.01 -2.79 -3.11
CA LYS A 149 10.07 -2.06 -2.38
C LYS A 149 10.27 -2.59 -0.96
N ASP A 150 9.20 -2.82 -0.22
CA ASP A 150 9.27 -3.37 1.14
C ASP A 150 9.89 -4.78 1.12
N PHE A 151 9.56 -5.60 0.12
CA PHE A 151 10.15 -6.92 -0.07
C PHE A 151 11.65 -6.85 -0.35
N LEU A 152 12.07 -6.01 -1.30
CA LEU A 152 13.49 -5.82 -1.62
C LEU A 152 14.28 -5.32 -0.41
N SER A 153 13.73 -4.35 0.31
CA SER A 153 14.35 -3.82 1.54
C SER A 153 14.51 -4.90 2.60
N ALA A 154 13.51 -5.79 2.75
CA ALA A 154 13.58 -6.91 3.68
C ALA A 154 14.67 -7.93 3.28
N LEU A 155 14.78 -8.27 1.99
CA LEU A 155 15.84 -9.14 1.49
C LEU A 155 17.24 -8.55 1.69
N ILE A 156 17.42 -7.27 1.36
CA ILE A 156 18.71 -6.58 1.54
C ILE A 156 19.11 -6.60 3.03
N LYS A 157 18.16 -6.31 3.91
CA LYS A 157 18.40 -6.39 5.36
C LYS A 157 18.81 -7.81 5.80
N TYR A 158 18.11 -8.83 5.30
CA TYR A 158 18.42 -10.23 5.57
C TYR A 158 19.85 -10.60 5.14
N PHE A 159 20.25 -10.23 3.92
CA PHE A 159 21.59 -10.51 3.41
C PHE A 159 22.70 -9.81 4.22
N ASN A 160 22.49 -8.55 4.61
CA ASN A 160 23.43 -7.83 5.47
C ASN A 160 23.60 -8.54 6.82
N GLU A 161 22.52 -9.04 7.42
CA GLU A 161 22.62 -9.80 8.67
C GLU A 161 23.28 -11.18 8.49
N MET A 162 23.07 -11.85 7.34
CA MET A 162 23.76 -13.10 6.99
C MET A 162 25.26 -12.89 6.81
N GLU A 163 25.69 -11.80 6.20
CA GLU A 163 27.11 -11.40 6.10
C GLU A 163 27.69 -11.16 7.49
N GLN A 164 27.04 -10.37 8.34
CA GLN A 164 27.51 -10.10 9.71
C GLN A 164 27.66 -11.38 10.55
N ARG A 165 26.88 -12.40 10.25
CA ARG A 165 26.97 -13.74 10.87
C ARG A 165 28.03 -14.65 10.23
N GLY A 166 28.75 -14.15 9.22
CA GLY A 166 29.76 -14.94 8.47
C GLY A 166 29.16 -16.06 7.61
N LYS A 167 27.87 -15.98 7.28
CA LYS A 167 27.16 -16.99 6.48
C LYS A 167 27.10 -16.65 4.99
N LEU A 168 27.39 -15.40 4.62
CA LEU A 168 27.55 -14.93 3.24
C LEU A 168 28.83 -14.12 3.12
N PRO A 169 29.51 -14.17 1.97
CA PRO A 169 30.60 -13.26 1.65
C PRO A 169 30.04 -11.86 1.38
N HIS A 170 30.90 -10.85 1.39
CA HIS A 170 30.54 -9.50 0.98
C HIS A 170 30.16 -9.48 -0.51
N LEU A 171 28.93 -9.01 -0.79
CA LEU A 171 28.36 -8.92 -2.13
C LEU A 171 27.58 -7.60 -2.26
N ASP A 172 27.26 -7.22 -3.48
CA ASP A 172 26.25 -6.18 -3.75
C ASP A 172 24.85 -6.77 -3.49
N PHE A 173 24.36 -6.57 -2.27
CA PHE A 173 23.08 -7.13 -1.85
C PHE A 173 21.86 -6.45 -2.50
N GLU A 174 22.00 -5.23 -3.00
CA GLU A 174 20.97 -4.58 -3.81
C GLU A 174 20.83 -5.28 -5.15
N CYS A 175 21.94 -5.50 -5.84
CA CYS A 175 21.98 -6.25 -7.09
C CYS A 175 21.47 -7.69 -6.91
N LEU A 176 21.90 -8.37 -5.85
CA LEU A 176 21.47 -9.74 -5.53
C LEU A 176 19.95 -9.81 -5.28
N ALA A 177 19.40 -8.92 -4.44
CA ALA A 177 17.97 -8.87 -4.14
C ALA A 177 17.14 -8.58 -5.40
N MET A 178 17.57 -7.63 -6.23
CA MET A 178 16.93 -7.32 -7.53
C MET A 178 16.97 -8.51 -8.49
N THR A 179 18.08 -9.23 -8.56
CA THR A 179 18.25 -10.41 -9.42
C THR A 179 17.28 -11.52 -9.00
N ILE A 180 17.21 -11.82 -7.71
CA ILE A 180 16.28 -12.82 -7.16
C ILE A 180 14.84 -12.39 -7.43
N PHE A 181 14.50 -11.14 -7.16
CA PHE A 181 13.16 -10.61 -7.42
C PHE A 181 12.77 -10.74 -8.89
N SER A 182 13.63 -10.28 -9.81
CA SER A 182 13.36 -10.31 -11.26
C SER A 182 13.28 -11.74 -11.80
N SER A 183 14.11 -12.67 -11.30
CA SER A 183 14.07 -14.07 -11.77
C SER A 183 12.82 -14.83 -11.27
N THR A 184 12.20 -14.36 -10.19
CA THR A 184 11.03 -15.03 -9.61
C THR A 184 9.71 -14.43 -10.11
N PHE A 185 9.68 -13.12 -10.38
CA PHE A 185 8.44 -12.37 -10.64
C PHE A 185 8.50 -11.52 -11.93
N GLY A 186 9.60 -11.54 -12.67
CA GLY A 186 9.84 -10.79 -13.90
C GLY A 186 9.25 -11.41 -15.17
#